data_2ff42489c2e1cc6885ce28d6ede05c05
#
_entry.id   2ff42489c2e1cc6885ce28d6ede05c05
#
_cell.length_a   1.000
_cell.length_b   1.000
_cell.length_c   1.000
_cell.angle_alpha   90.00
_cell.angle_beta   90.00
_cell.angle_gamma   90.00
#
_symmetry.space_group_name_H-M   'P 1'
#
loop_
_entity.id
_entity.type
_entity.pdbx_description
1 polymer ?
#
loop_
_entity_poly.entity_id
_entity_poly.type
_entity_poly.pdbx_seq_one_letter_code
_entity_poly.pdbx_strand_id
1 'polypeptide(L)'
;QDMINKIQQGWFEFDVCVATPDMMSEVGKLGRLLGGKGLMPNPKAGTVTFDVTQAVQEIKAGKIEYRLDKAGQIHAPIGKASFSEDQLNENLKALMDALNRAKPAAAKGVYLKGVAVSATMGPSIRVNTTSYR
;
A
#
# COMPACT_ATOMS: atom_id res chain seq x y z
N GLN A 1 -8.72 -22.39 5.66
CA GLN A 1 -8.04 -23.43 4.86
C GLN A 1 -8.57 -23.48 3.44
N ASP A 2 -9.87 -23.33 3.19
CA ASP A 2 -10.48 -23.39 1.85
C ASP A 2 -9.93 -22.35 0.89
N MET A 3 -9.68 -21.12 1.36
CA MET A 3 -9.07 -20.07 0.55
C MET A 3 -7.62 -20.38 0.18
N ILE A 4 -6.86 -21.01 1.08
CA ILE A 4 -5.48 -21.43 0.83
C ILE A 4 -5.45 -22.45 -0.31
N ASN A 5 -6.35 -23.42 -0.29
CA ASN A 5 -6.47 -24.42 -1.35
C ASN A 5 -6.85 -23.79 -2.69
N LYS A 6 -7.77 -22.83 -2.71
CA LYS A 6 -8.14 -22.09 -3.92
C LYS A 6 -6.97 -21.30 -4.50
N ILE A 7 -6.18 -20.64 -3.67
CA ILE A 7 -4.98 -19.90 -4.11
C ILE A 7 -3.93 -20.86 -4.69
N GLN A 8 -3.76 -22.05 -4.09
CA GLN A 8 -2.88 -23.10 -4.63
C GLN A 8 -3.32 -23.58 -6.01
N GLN A 9 -4.62 -23.61 -6.26
CA GLN A 9 -5.21 -23.95 -7.56
C GLN A 9 -5.14 -22.81 -8.60
N GLY A 10 -4.57 -21.65 -8.21
CA GLY A 10 -4.37 -20.52 -9.12
C GLY A 10 -5.49 -19.47 -9.10
N TRP A 11 -6.35 -19.46 -8.09
CA TRP A 11 -7.34 -18.42 -7.95
C TRP A 11 -6.75 -17.16 -7.30
N PHE A 12 -6.79 -16.02 -7.99
CA PHE A 12 -6.25 -14.72 -7.56
C PHE A 12 -7.22 -13.56 -7.82
N GLU A 13 -8.50 -13.81 -7.79
CA GLU A 13 -9.55 -12.81 -8.02
C GLU A 13 -9.80 -11.97 -6.75
N PHE A 14 -8.75 -11.43 -6.16
CA PHE A 14 -8.82 -10.56 -5.00
C PHE A 14 -7.68 -9.52 -5.02
N ASP A 15 -7.95 -8.33 -4.47
CA ASP A 15 -7.00 -7.21 -4.46
C ASP A 15 -6.10 -7.23 -3.23
N VAL A 16 -6.60 -7.64 -2.08
CA VAL A 16 -5.87 -7.65 -0.80
C VAL A 16 -6.14 -8.93 -0.02
N CYS A 17 -5.09 -9.48 0.57
CA CYS A 17 -5.18 -10.63 1.46
C CYS A 17 -4.97 -10.19 2.91
N VAL A 18 -5.94 -10.54 3.78
CA VAL A 18 -5.84 -10.36 5.24
C VAL A 18 -5.72 -11.72 5.89
N ALA A 19 -4.83 -11.84 6.85
CA ALA A 19 -4.62 -13.08 7.59
C ALA A 19 -4.50 -12.82 9.09
N THR A 20 -4.92 -13.80 9.89
CA THR A 20 -4.59 -13.81 11.32
C THR A 20 -3.16 -14.31 11.53
N PRO A 21 -2.47 -13.86 12.60
CA PRO A 21 -1.11 -14.32 12.89
C PRO A 21 -0.97 -15.85 12.97
N ASP A 22 -1.98 -16.54 13.48
CA ASP A 22 -1.99 -17.99 13.60
C ASP A 22 -1.94 -18.70 12.24
N MET A 23 -2.59 -18.11 11.23
CA MET A 23 -2.64 -18.67 9.88
C MET A 23 -1.41 -18.30 9.03
N MET A 24 -0.53 -17.44 9.53
CA MET A 24 0.64 -16.99 8.75
C MET A 24 1.62 -18.11 8.42
N SER A 25 1.67 -19.17 9.24
CA SER A 25 2.48 -20.37 8.95
C SER A 25 2.02 -21.08 7.66
N GLU A 26 0.71 -21.17 7.46
CA GLU A 26 0.12 -21.76 6.26
C GLU A 26 0.19 -20.82 5.06
N VAL A 27 -0.11 -19.53 5.28
CA VAL A 27 0.00 -18.49 4.24
C VAL A 27 1.46 -18.33 3.77
N GLY A 28 2.42 -18.53 4.67
CA GLY A 28 3.85 -18.51 4.36
C GLY A 28 4.26 -19.52 3.29
N LYS A 29 3.60 -20.68 3.22
CA LYS A 29 3.81 -21.69 2.17
C LYS A 29 3.44 -21.17 0.79
N LEU A 30 2.50 -20.21 0.73
CA LEU A 30 2.08 -19.52 -0.49
C LEU A 30 2.94 -18.29 -0.83
N GLY A 31 4.00 -18.03 -0.07
CA GLY A 31 4.82 -16.82 -0.20
C GLY A 31 5.37 -16.60 -1.60
N ARG A 32 5.74 -17.66 -2.33
CA ARG A 32 6.16 -17.53 -3.74
C ARG A 32 5.06 -17.04 -4.66
N LEU A 33 3.83 -17.52 -4.46
CA LEU A 33 2.68 -17.17 -5.29
C LEU A 33 2.18 -15.77 -4.96
N LEU A 34 1.94 -15.49 -3.68
CA LEU A 34 1.42 -14.21 -3.20
C LEU A 34 2.47 -13.09 -3.28
N GLY A 35 3.74 -13.41 -2.96
CA GLY A 35 4.83 -12.44 -2.97
C GLY A 35 5.15 -11.90 -4.36
N GLY A 36 5.14 -12.77 -5.39
CA GLY A 36 5.36 -12.36 -6.78
C GLY A 36 4.27 -11.43 -7.32
N LYS A 37 3.05 -11.52 -6.77
CA LYS A 37 1.90 -10.66 -7.13
C LYS A 37 1.71 -9.46 -6.19
N GLY A 38 2.54 -9.32 -5.14
CA GLY A 38 2.39 -8.26 -4.15
C GLY A 38 1.20 -8.42 -3.20
N LEU A 39 0.58 -9.61 -3.14
CA LEU A 39 -0.62 -9.91 -2.36
C LEU A 39 -0.30 -10.55 -0.98
N MET A 40 0.99 -10.66 -0.62
CA MET A 40 1.40 -11.27 0.64
C MET A 40 1.00 -10.40 1.83
N PRO A 41 0.28 -10.93 2.84
CA PRO A 41 -0.05 -10.19 4.05
C PRO A 41 1.21 -9.71 4.78
N ASN A 42 1.17 -8.48 5.29
CA ASN A 42 2.28 -7.85 5.98
C ASN A 42 1.82 -7.23 7.31
N PRO A 43 2.44 -7.58 8.46
CA PRO A 43 2.11 -6.96 9.74
C PRO A 43 2.27 -5.44 9.76
N LYS A 44 3.27 -4.92 9.04
CA LYS A 44 3.53 -3.47 8.96
C LYS A 44 2.42 -2.70 8.22
N ALA A 45 1.76 -3.34 7.28
CA ALA A 45 0.62 -2.78 6.56
C ALA A 45 -0.71 -2.95 7.32
N GLY A 46 -0.70 -3.69 8.43
CA GLY A 46 -1.90 -4.00 9.19
C GLY A 46 -2.80 -5.06 8.54
N THR A 47 -2.28 -5.80 7.55
CA THR A 47 -3.00 -6.90 6.91
C THR A 47 -2.82 -8.23 7.63
N VAL A 48 -2.00 -8.27 8.69
CA VAL A 48 -1.90 -9.37 9.64
C VAL A 48 -2.41 -8.90 10.99
N THR A 49 -3.63 -9.27 11.35
CA THR A 49 -4.29 -8.83 12.58
C THR A 49 -5.29 -9.88 13.08
N PHE A 50 -5.56 -9.86 14.38
CA PHE A 50 -6.66 -10.64 14.96
C PHE A 50 -8.02 -10.00 14.68
N ASP A 51 -8.07 -8.67 14.55
CA ASP A 51 -9.31 -7.96 14.20
C ASP A 51 -9.47 -7.85 12.68
N VAL A 52 -9.93 -8.94 12.09
CA VAL A 52 -10.16 -9.06 10.65
C VAL A 52 -11.28 -8.12 10.19
N THR A 53 -12.30 -7.89 11.04
CA THR A 53 -13.46 -7.07 10.69
C THR A 53 -13.05 -5.61 10.45
N GLN A 54 -12.28 -5.05 11.38
CA GLN A 54 -11.78 -3.69 11.26
C GLN A 54 -10.82 -3.57 10.06
N ALA A 55 -9.89 -4.51 9.89
CA ALA A 55 -8.96 -4.49 8.76
C ALA A 55 -9.68 -4.52 7.41
N VAL A 56 -10.72 -5.34 7.26
CA VAL A 56 -11.51 -5.41 6.02
C VAL A 56 -12.27 -4.10 5.80
N GLN A 57 -12.81 -3.48 6.84
CA GLN A 57 -13.49 -2.17 6.72
C GLN A 57 -12.53 -1.07 6.28
N GLU A 58 -11.33 -1.01 6.88
CA GLU A 58 -10.30 -0.04 6.51
C GLU A 58 -9.83 -0.21 5.06
N ILE A 59 -9.63 -1.47 4.61
CA ILE A 59 -9.25 -1.76 3.22
C ILE A 59 -10.36 -1.36 2.25
N LYS A 60 -11.63 -1.65 2.57
CA LYS A 60 -12.77 -1.23 1.76
C LYS A 60 -12.95 0.30 1.73
N ALA A 61 -12.57 0.98 2.82
CA ALA A 61 -12.54 2.44 2.89
C ALA A 61 -11.39 3.07 2.06
N GLY A 62 -10.51 2.24 1.48
CA GLY A 62 -9.43 2.71 0.61
C GLY A 62 -8.06 2.80 1.27
N LYS A 63 -7.84 2.12 2.39
CA LYS A 63 -6.50 2.03 3.00
C LYS A 63 -5.50 1.48 1.99
N ILE A 64 -4.45 2.24 1.73
CA ILE A 64 -3.36 1.86 0.83
C ILE A 64 -2.11 1.46 1.60
N GLU A 65 -1.35 0.54 1.03
CA GLU A 65 -0.01 0.20 1.49
C GLU A 65 1.02 0.94 0.62
N TYR A 66 2.05 1.50 1.26
CA TYR A 66 3.20 2.04 0.56
C TYR A 66 4.49 1.38 1.03
N ARG A 67 5.44 1.23 0.12
CA ARG A 67 6.74 0.62 0.39
C ARG A 67 7.86 1.53 -0.05
N LEU A 68 8.92 1.54 0.76
CA LEU A 68 10.19 2.14 0.40
C LEU A 68 11.01 1.12 -0.40
N ASP A 69 11.52 1.51 -1.55
CA ASP A 69 12.44 0.70 -2.33
C ASP A 69 13.90 0.87 -1.87
N LYS A 70 14.82 0.13 -2.49
CA LYS A 70 16.25 0.19 -2.16
C LYS A 70 16.89 1.54 -2.52
N ALA A 71 16.28 2.30 -3.42
CA ALA A 71 16.73 3.63 -3.85
C ALA A 71 16.18 4.75 -2.97
N GLY A 72 15.35 4.44 -1.96
CA GLY A 72 14.72 5.41 -1.09
C GLY A 72 13.50 6.09 -1.73
N GLN A 73 12.88 5.46 -2.74
CA GLN A 73 11.66 5.94 -3.38
C GLN A 73 10.44 5.23 -2.82
N ILE A 74 9.32 5.94 -2.77
CA ILE A 74 8.04 5.40 -2.32
C ILE A 74 7.09 5.37 -3.50
N HIS A 75 6.49 4.22 -3.73
CA HIS A 75 5.46 4.00 -4.72
C HIS A 75 4.16 3.67 -4.00
N ALA A 76 3.12 4.46 -4.26
CA ALA A 76 1.82 4.27 -3.65
C ALA A 76 0.71 4.65 -4.64
N PRO A 77 -0.37 3.87 -4.74
CA PRO A 77 -1.55 4.29 -5.48
C PRO A 77 -2.29 5.37 -4.67
N ILE A 78 -2.69 6.46 -5.32
CA ILE A 78 -3.47 7.54 -4.69
C ILE A 78 -4.96 7.46 -5.02
N GLY A 79 -5.33 6.63 -6.00
CA GLY A 79 -6.72 6.46 -6.38
C GLY A 79 -6.87 5.74 -7.72
N LYS A 80 -8.10 5.64 -8.17
CA LYS A 80 -8.48 5.07 -9.46
C LYS A 80 -8.82 6.19 -10.45
N ALA A 81 -8.80 5.89 -11.74
CA ALA A 81 -9.18 6.86 -12.79
C ALA A 81 -10.64 7.37 -12.68
N SER A 82 -11.48 6.65 -11.92
CA SER A 82 -12.86 7.03 -11.64
C SER A 82 -13.01 8.06 -10.51
N PHE A 83 -11.93 8.38 -9.79
CA PHE A 83 -11.97 9.35 -8.69
C PHE A 83 -11.98 10.78 -9.25
N SER A 84 -12.66 11.68 -8.54
CA SER A 84 -12.61 13.11 -8.86
C SER A 84 -11.26 13.72 -8.51
N GLU A 85 -10.94 14.87 -9.09
CA GLU A 85 -9.70 15.60 -8.83
C GLU A 85 -9.54 15.95 -7.34
N ASP A 86 -10.63 16.35 -6.69
CA ASP A 86 -10.62 16.67 -5.25
C ASP A 86 -10.29 15.46 -4.40
N GLN A 87 -10.88 14.30 -4.69
CA GLN A 87 -10.58 13.04 -3.98
C GLN A 87 -9.12 12.62 -4.14
N LEU A 88 -8.58 12.73 -5.36
CA LEU A 88 -7.17 12.44 -5.62
C LEU A 88 -6.23 13.39 -4.88
N ASN A 89 -6.60 14.67 -4.81
CA ASN A 89 -5.83 15.68 -4.10
C ASN A 89 -5.86 15.47 -2.58
N GLU A 90 -7.01 15.14 -2.01
CA GLU A 90 -7.15 14.79 -0.60
C GLU A 90 -6.33 13.54 -0.24
N ASN A 91 -6.40 12.51 -1.05
CA ASN A 91 -5.61 11.28 -0.86
C ASN A 91 -4.11 11.57 -0.94
N LEU A 92 -3.68 12.38 -1.89
CA LEU A 92 -2.28 12.80 -2.02
C LEU A 92 -1.82 13.58 -0.78
N LYS A 93 -2.63 14.53 -0.29
CA LYS A 93 -2.33 15.29 0.93
C LYS A 93 -2.21 14.36 2.14
N ALA A 94 -3.16 13.46 2.33
CA ALA A 94 -3.15 12.49 3.43
C ALA A 94 -1.90 11.59 3.40
N LEU A 95 -1.49 11.14 2.21
CA LEU A 95 -0.26 10.38 2.02
C LEU A 95 0.98 11.21 2.40
N MET A 96 1.05 12.46 1.94
CA MET A 96 2.18 13.35 2.23
C MET A 96 2.29 13.68 3.71
N ASP A 97 1.17 13.92 4.39
CA ASP A 97 1.13 14.13 5.83
C ASP A 97 1.59 12.89 6.61
N ALA A 98 1.16 11.70 6.19
CA ALA A 98 1.60 10.44 6.78
C ALA A 98 3.11 10.25 6.63
N LEU A 99 3.68 10.55 5.46
CA LEU A 99 5.12 10.47 5.20
C LEU A 99 5.91 11.49 6.02
N ASN A 100 5.41 12.72 6.16
CA ASN A 100 6.05 13.76 6.97
C ASN A 100 6.05 13.38 8.46
N ARG A 101 4.96 12.79 8.96
CA ARG A 101 4.87 12.28 10.34
C ARG A 101 5.81 11.08 10.58
N ALA A 102 5.97 10.24 9.57
CA ALA A 102 6.86 9.07 9.63
C ALA A 102 8.35 9.42 9.44
N LYS A 103 8.68 10.70 9.20
CA LYS A 103 10.07 11.15 9.02
C LYS A 103 10.92 10.78 10.25
N PRO A 104 12.02 10.01 10.08
CA PRO A 104 12.91 9.71 11.19
C PRO A 104 13.62 10.97 11.68
N ALA A 105 13.80 11.11 12.99
CA ALA A 105 14.54 12.23 13.59
C ALA A 105 15.98 12.36 13.08
N ALA A 106 16.58 11.24 12.65
CA ALA A 106 17.91 11.19 12.07
C ALA A 106 17.99 11.76 10.63
N ALA A 107 16.87 11.93 9.95
CA ALA A 107 16.84 12.47 8.59
C ALA A 107 17.02 13.99 8.61
N LYS A 108 18.26 14.43 8.40
CA LYS A 108 18.61 15.86 8.30
C LYS A 108 18.39 16.38 6.87
N GLY A 109 17.97 17.64 6.74
CA GLY A 109 17.81 18.31 5.44
C GLY A 109 16.44 18.09 4.80
N VAL A 110 16.39 18.23 3.45
CA VAL A 110 15.15 18.11 2.68
C VAL A 110 14.75 16.65 2.57
N TYR A 111 13.64 16.27 3.24
CA TYR A 111 13.13 14.89 3.26
C TYR A 111 12.45 14.52 1.95
N LEU A 112 11.50 15.34 1.50
CA LEU A 112 10.81 15.17 0.23
C LEU A 112 11.61 15.86 -0.88
N LYS A 113 12.35 15.10 -1.66
CA LYS A 113 13.17 15.62 -2.76
C LYS A 113 12.35 15.92 -4.01
N GLY A 114 11.35 15.11 -4.28
CA GLY A 114 10.47 15.27 -5.43
C GLY A 114 9.28 14.35 -5.35
N VAL A 115 8.18 14.78 -5.91
CA VAL A 115 6.94 14.02 -6.04
C VAL A 115 6.51 14.04 -7.48
N ALA A 116 6.11 12.91 -8.01
CA ALA A 116 5.55 12.79 -9.35
C ALA A 116 4.30 11.92 -9.31
N VAL A 117 3.31 12.31 -10.07
CA VAL A 117 2.06 11.58 -10.23
C VAL A 117 1.96 11.10 -11.68
N SER A 118 1.55 9.88 -11.88
CA SER A 118 1.35 9.30 -13.21
C SER A 118 0.17 8.36 -13.24
N ALA A 119 -0.47 8.22 -14.39
CA ALA A 119 -1.34 7.07 -14.64
C ALA A 119 -0.47 5.81 -14.85
N THR A 120 -1.07 4.61 -14.71
CA THR A 120 -0.35 3.33 -14.78
C THR A 120 0.50 3.16 -16.05
N MET A 121 0.03 3.65 -17.19
CA MET A 121 0.73 3.60 -18.48
C MET A 121 0.98 5.00 -19.06
N GLY A 122 0.82 6.06 -18.25
CA GLY A 122 0.97 7.44 -18.68
C GLY A 122 2.31 8.06 -18.32
N PRO A 123 2.59 9.26 -18.85
CA PRO A 123 3.77 10.03 -18.47
C PRO A 123 3.68 10.52 -17.02
N SER A 124 4.82 10.69 -16.38
CA SER A 124 4.89 11.24 -15.03
C SER A 124 4.87 12.76 -15.07
N ILE A 125 4.08 13.37 -14.20
CA ILE A 125 3.98 14.82 -14.01
C ILE A 125 4.55 15.16 -12.64
N ARG A 126 5.51 16.07 -12.59
CA ARG A 126 6.10 16.53 -11.32
C ARG A 126 5.13 17.46 -10.59
N VAL A 127 4.97 17.21 -9.30
CA VAL A 127 4.16 18.02 -8.40
C VAL A 127 5.06 18.95 -7.58
N ASN A 128 4.60 20.16 -7.34
CA ASN A 128 5.34 21.10 -6.51
C ASN A 128 5.32 20.65 -5.04
N THR A 129 6.48 20.30 -4.52
CA THR A 129 6.62 19.79 -3.13
C THR A 129 6.52 20.87 -2.06
N THR A 130 6.58 22.14 -2.44
CA THR A 130 6.52 23.27 -1.48
C THR A 130 5.18 23.32 -0.76
N SER A 131 4.11 22.90 -1.42
CA SER A 131 2.75 22.85 -0.84
C SER A 131 2.53 21.74 0.18
N TYR A 132 3.49 20.81 0.29
CA TYR A 132 3.39 19.60 1.16
C TYR A 132 4.53 19.52 2.19
N ARG A 133 5.24 20.61 2.44
CA ARG A 133 6.31 20.70 3.45
C ARG A 133 5.79 21.05 4.82
#